data_f95c244039dab4653c5b1ae4fb46d175
#
_entry.id   f95c244039dab4653c5b1ae4fb46d175
#
_cell.length_a   1.000
_cell.length_b   1.000
_cell.length_c   1.000
_cell.angle_alpha   90.00
_cell.angle_beta   90.00
_cell.angle_gamma   90.00
#
_symmetry.space_group_name_H-M   'P 1'
#
loop_
_entity.id
_entity.type
_entity.pdbx_description
1 polymer ?
#
loop_
_entity_poly.entity_id
_entity_poly.type
_entity_poly.pdbx_seq_one_letter_code
_entity_poly.pdbx_strand_id
1 'polypeptide(L)'
;MLRAEILKLKRSATWIIALILPLLAVTTGTINLANNPDSLDAGWASFTSQVTLFYGLLFFSIGIGLIASTAWRMEHRGTNWNLLLTTTRNPVKLVVAKVLVIMIPVAFMQLVLVAGTLISGTLMLGLDGAVPWQFALVGAISVLAALPLIAIQSLLSMLLKSFAAPVAICLLGCVVGVATVTSEALRPLSFIWPQAINTRALNLGSTALAGSGGLTVQDALPIVGIALGFALVVIGLTVTTIRTVKLR
;
A
#
# COMPACT_ATOMS: atom_id res chain seq x y z
N MET A 1 -20.91 -0.09 -13.15
CA MET A 1 -19.92 0.84 -12.63
C MET A 1 -18.55 0.19 -12.45
N LEU A 2 -18.40 -0.82 -11.60
CA LEU A 2 -17.11 -1.52 -11.39
C LEU A 2 -16.47 -1.97 -12.71
N ARG A 3 -17.23 -2.54 -13.62
CA ARG A 3 -16.76 -2.99 -14.94
C ARG A 3 -16.14 -1.86 -15.79
N ALA A 4 -16.72 -0.67 -15.73
CA ALA A 4 -16.18 0.51 -16.42
C ALA A 4 -14.86 0.97 -15.81
N GLU A 5 -14.75 0.96 -14.48
CA GLU A 5 -13.51 1.31 -13.79
C GLU A 5 -12.38 0.30 -14.03
N ILE A 6 -12.70 -1.00 -14.09
CA ILE A 6 -11.73 -2.06 -14.47
C ILE A 6 -11.22 -1.86 -15.90
N LEU A 7 -12.09 -1.47 -16.84
CA LEU A 7 -11.67 -1.19 -18.22
C LEU A 7 -10.71 0.01 -18.32
N LYS A 8 -10.90 1.04 -17.49
CA LYS A 8 -9.97 2.18 -17.41
C LYS A 8 -8.58 1.73 -16.91
N LEU A 9 -8.54 0.75 -16.00
CA LEU A 9 -7.30 0.21 -15.46
C LEU A 9 -6.46 -0.53 -16.51
N LYS A 10 -7.10 -1.17 -17.50
CA LYS A 10 -6.46 -2.09 -18.45
C LYS A 10 -5.35 -1.42 -19.31
N ARG A 11 -5.45 -0.11 -19.57
CA ARG A 11 -4.48 0.68 -20.35
C ARG A 11 -3.81 1.78 -19.49
N SER A 12 -3.73 1.57 -18.20
CA SER A 12 -3.21 2.56 -17.26
C SER A 12 -1.73 2.33 -16.96
N ALA A 13 -0.99 3.41 -16.69
CA ALA A 13 0.37 3.37 -16.17
C ALA A 13 0.46 2.76 -14.75
N THR A 14 -0.66 2.49 -14.10
CA THR A 14 -0.70 1.86 -12.78
C THR A 14 0.02 0.51 -12.73
N TRP A 15 0.00 -0.27 -13.82
CA TRP A 15 0.69 -1.56 -13.90
C TRP A 15 2.22 -1.42 -13.88
N ILE A 16 2.74 -0.35 -14.49
CA ILE A 16 4.19 -0.04 -14.47
C ILE A 16 4.61 0.31 -13.03
N ILE A 17 3.83 1.15 -12.34
CA ILE A 17 4.06 1.50 -10.93
C ILE A 17 4.01 0.24 -10.06
N ALA A 18 2.98 -0.59 -10.26
CA ALA A 18 2.77 -1.80 -9.49
C ALA A 18 3.83 -2.89 -9.73
N LEU A 19 4.56 -2.82 -10.84
CA LEU A 19 5.69 -3.70 -11.14
C LEU A 19 7.00 -3.13 -10.60
N ILE A 20 7.31 -1.85 -10.88
CA ILE A 20 8.63 -1.27 -10.62
C ILE A 20 8.89 -1.11 -9.12
N LEU A 21 7.94 -0.60 -8.35
CA LEU A 21 8.18 -0.28 -6.93
C LEU A 21 8.49 -1.51 -6.07
N PRO A 22 7.76 -2.64 -6.18
CA PRO A 22 8.16 -3.86 -5.47
C PRO A 22 9.51 -4.40 -5.93
N LEU A 23 9.81 -4.35 -7.24
CA LEU A 23 11.11 -4.79 -7.76
C LEU A 23 12.26 -3.93 -7.22
N LEU A 24 12.08 -2.62 -7.09
CA LEU A 24 13.06 -1.75 -6.42
C LEU A 24 13.29 -2.17 -4.97
N ALA A 25 12.24 -2.52 -4.23
CA ALA A 25 12.37 -3.00 -2.86
C ALA A 25 13.13 -4.34 -2.80
N VAL A 26 12.82 -5.27 -3.68
CA VAL A 26 13.53 -6.55 -3.78
C VAL A 26 15.02 -6.32 -4.11
N THR A 27 15.29 -5.46 -5.09
CA THR A 27 16.68 -5.14 -5.50
C THR A 27 17.46 -4.50 -4.35
N THR A 28 16.87 -3.51 -3.67
CA THR A 28 17.52 -2.86 -2.51
C THR A 28 17.76 -3.86 -1.36
N GLY A 29 16.77 -4.69 -1.04
CA GLY A 29 16.93 -5.74 -0.02
C GLY A 29 18.01 -6.77 -0.38
N THR A 30 18.06 -7.18 -1.65
CA THR A 30 19.09 -8.12 -2.17
C THR A 30 20.49 -7.52 -2.06
N ILE A 31 20.66 -6.28 -2.53
CA ILE A 31 21.95 -5.58 -2.46
C ILE A 31 22.37 -5.35 -1.00
N ASN A 32 21.42 -4.98 -0.14
CA ASN A 32 21.71 -4.74 1.27
C ASN A 32 22.20 -6.01 1.98
N LEU A 33 21.53 -7.14 1.77
CA LEU A 33 21.96 -8.42 2.36
C LEU A 33 23.31 -8.86 1.79
N ALA A 34 23.53 -8.78 0.48
CA ALA A 34 24.77 -9.19 -0.16
C ALA A 34 25.99 -8.36 0.28
N ASN A 35 25.79 -7.07 0.59
CA ASN A 35 26.89 -6.17 0.96
C ASN A 35 27.14 -6.09 2.48
N ASN A 36 26.32 -6.74 3.31
CA ASN A 36 26.45 -6.70 4.76
C ASN A 36 26.46 -8.12 5.39
N PRO A 37 27.31 -9.06 4.90
CA PRO A 37 27.31 -10.43 5.39
C PRO A 37 27.72 -10.56 6.86
N ASP A 38 28.54 -9.62 7.37
CA ASP A 38 29.01 -9.65 8.75
C ASP A 38 27.99 -9.13 9.77
N SER A 39 27.00 -8.37 9.30
CA SER A 39 25.99 -7.70 10.15
C SER A 39 24.61 -8.32 10.05
N LEU A 40 24.36 -9.12 9.01
CA LEU A 40 23.05 -9.71 8.72
C LEU A 40 23.24 -11.24 8.58
N ASP A 41 22.45 -11.99 9.34
CA ASP A 41 22.44 -13.44 9.20
C ASP A 41 22.02 -13.86 7.78
N ALA A 42 22.78 -14.78 7.19
CA ALA A 42 22.42 -15.38 5.91
C ALA A 42 21.18 -16.26 6.10
N GLY A 43 20.06 -15.88 5.49
CA GLY A 43 18.84 -16.66 5.57
C GLY A 43 17.59 -15.92 5.12
N TRP A 44 16.51 -16.69 4.90
CA TRP A 44 15.23 -16.16 4.45
C TRP A 44 14.63 -15.12 5.38
N ALA A 45 14.75 -15.29 6.70
CA ALA A 45 14.19 -14.35 7.69
C ALA A 45 14.85 -12.98 7.59
N SER A 46 16.16 -12.94 7.49
CA SER A 46 16.92 -11.70 7.31
C SER A 46 16.61 -11.06 5.96
N PHE A 47 16.64 -11.82 4.88
CA PHE A 47 16.35 -11.31 3.54
C PHE A 47 14.95 -10.73 3.42
N THR A 48 13.93 -11.47 3.82
CA THR A 48 12.54 -10.97 3.77
C THR A 48 12.36 -9.73 4.64
N SER A 49 13.04 -9.65 5.79
CA SER A 49 13.03 -8.47 6.66
C SER A 49 13.62 -7.24 5.99
N GLN A 50 14.74 -7.39 5.26
CA GLN A 50 15.35 -6.28 4.52
C GLN A 50 14.44 -5.79 3.39
N VAL A 51 13.83 -6.71 2.62
CA VAL A 51 12.89 -6.36 1.55
C VAL A 51 11.66 -5.63 2.11
N THR A 52 11.05 -6.15 3.18
CA THR A 52 9.84 -5.54 3.77
C THR A 52 10.13 -4.21 4.44
N LEU A 53 11.32 -4.02 5.01
CA LEU A 53 11.72 -2.75 5.60
C LEU A 53 11.67 -1.62 4.56
N PHE A 54 12.41 -1.74 3.47
CA PHE A 54 12.45 -0.73 2.41
C PHE A 54 11.08 -0.54 1.74
N TYR A 55 10.38 -1.65 1.50
CA TYR A 55 9.07 -1.61 0.89
C TYR A 55 8.03 -0.94 1.78
N GLY A 56 7.97 -1.32 3.06
CA GLY A 56 6.98 -0.83 4.01
C GLY A 56 7.16 0.63 4.40
N LEU A 57 8.41 1.10 4.53
CA LEU A 57 8.68 2.48 4.91
C LEU A 57 8.27 3.48 3.82
N LEU A 58 8.44 3.14 2.54
CA LEU A 58 8.32 4.11 1.46
C LEU A 58 7.57 3.59 0.23
N PHE A 59 8.09 2.55 -0.44
CA PHE A 59 7.67 2.17 -1.79
C PHE A 59 6.20 1.74 -1.86
N PHE A 60 5.70 1.02 -0.88
CA PHE A 60 4.31 0.57 -0.86
C PHE A 60 3.34 1.73 -0.74
N SER A 61 3.57 2.63 0.21
CA SER A 61 2.71 3.79 0.45
C SER A 61 2.73 4.77 -0.73
N ILE A 62 3.90 5.07 -1.30
CA ILE A 62 4.02 5.92 -2.50
C ILE A 62 3.33 5.25 -3.69
N GLY A 63 3.48 3.94 -3.86
CA GLY A 63 2.81 3.18 -4.89
C GLY A 63 1.30 3.35 -4.84
N ILE A 64 0.70 3.23 -3.66
CA ILE A 64 -0.73 3.47 -3.43
C ILE A 64 -1.10 4.91 -3.81
N GLY A 65 -0.31 5.91 -3.39
CA GLY A 65 -0.54 7.32 -3.72
C GLY A 65 -0.53 7.58 -5.22
N LEU A 66 0.46 7.04 -5.93
CA LEU A 66 0.59 7.15 -7.39
C LEU A 66 -0.57 6.46 -8.13
N ILE A 67 -0.95 5.26 -7.70
CA ILE A 67 -2.05 4.48 -8.28
C ILE A 67 -3.38 5.22 -8.07
N ALA A 68 -3.65 5.70 -6.85
CA ALA A 68 -4.86 6.46 -6.55
C ALA A 68 -4.93 7.76 -7.37
N SER A 69 -3.84 8.53 -7.42
CA SER A 69 -3.76 9.75 -8.22
C SER A 69 -3.97 9.48 -9.72
N THR A 70 -3.44 8.38 -10.25
CA THR A 70 -3.65 7.97 -11.64
C THR A 70 -5.12 7.60 -11.89
N ALA A 71 -5.75 6.87 -10.97
CA ALA A 71 -7.14 6.42 -11.10
C ALA A 71 -8.15 7.59 -11.11
N TRP A 72 -7.86 8.68 -10.36
CA TRP A 72 -8.72 9.86 -10.31
C TRP A 72 -8.37 10.91 -11.36
N ARG A 73 -7.15 10.91 -11.90
CA ARG A 73 -6.72 11.90 -12.93
C ARG A 73 -7.63 11.94 -14.14
N MET A 74 -8.20 10.80 -14.52
CA MET A 74 -9.10 10.71 -15.67
C MET A 74 -10.41 11.48 -15.44
N GLU A 75 -10.88 11.57 -14.20
CA GLU A 75 -12.11 12.28 -13.85
C GLU A 75 -11.91 13.81 -13.85
N HIS A 76 -10.68 14.27 -13.63
CA HIS A 76 -10.33 15.68 -13.66
C HIS A 76 -10.10 16.24 -15.08
N ARG A 77 -10.15 15.40 -16.11
CA ARG A 77 -9.95 15.84 -17.51
C ARG A 77 -11.29 16.19 -18.16
N GLY A 78 -11.36 17.41 -18.72
CA GLY A 78 -12.52 17.88 -19.47
C GLY A 78 -13.80 17.93 -18.63
N THR A 79 -14.89 17.44 -19.19
CA THR A 79 -16.23 17.40 -18.55
C THR A 79 -16.56 16.08 -17.86
N ASN A 80 -15.56 15.21 -17.65
CA ASN A 80 -15.79 13.85 -17.13
C ASN A 80 -16.45 13.84 -15.75
N TRP A 81 -16.17 14.83 -14.89
CA TRP A 81 -16.84 14.98 -13.60
C TRP A 81 -18.35 15.15 -13.75
N ASN A 82 -18.80 16.05 -14.65
CA ASN A 82 -20.22 16.29 -14.88
C ASN A 82 -20.90 15.02 -15.42
N LEU A 83 -20.26 14.35 -16.37
CA LEU A 83 -20.75 13.08 -16.91
C LEU A 83 -20.82 11.99 -15.83
N LEU A 84 -19.82 11.90 -14.98
CA LEU A 84 -19.77 10.92 -13.88
C LEU A 84 -20.90 11.16 -12.88
N LEU A 85 -21.13 12.40 -12.47
CA LEU A 85 -22.16 12.76 -11.50
C LEU A 85 -23.58 12.61 -12.08
N THR A 86 -23.80 12.91 -13.36
CA THR A 86 -25.11 12.75 -14.01
C THR A 86 -25.45 11.29 -14.27
N THR A 87 -24.46 10.46 -14.57
CA THR A 87 -24.67 9.02 -14.83
C THR A 87 -24.69 8.18 -13.56
N THR A 88 -24.14 8.70 -12.44
CA THR A 88 -24.03 7.95 -11.19
C THR A 88 -25.14 8.35 -10.22
N ARG A 89 -26.20 7.56 -10.16
CA ARG A 89 -27.28 7.75 -9.16
C ARG A 89 -26.86 7.54 -7.70
N ASN A 90 -25.79 6.81 -7.45
CA ASN A 90 -25.36 6.42 -6.10
C ASN A 90 -23.86 6.66 -5.89
N PRO A 91 -23.48 7.73 -5.14
CA PRO A 91 -22.08 8.05 -4.87
C PRO A 91 -21.35 6.98 -4.06
N VAL A 92 -22.05 6.20 -3.22
CA VAL A 92 -21.44 5.07 -2.50
C VAL A 92 -20.89 4.05 -3.47
N LYS A 93 -21.68 3.68 -4.49
CA LYS A 93 -21.23 2.71 -5.51
C LYS A 93 -20.02 3.21 -6.29
N LEU A 94 -19.92 4.52 -6.50
CA LEU A 94 -18.77 5.13 -7.16
C LEU A 94 -17.51 4.99 -6.30
N VAL A 95 -17.56 5.45 -5.05
CA VAL A 95 -16.40 5.45 -4.15
C VAL A 95 -15.91 4.03 -3.89
N VAL A 96 -16.83 3.13 -3.56
CA VAL A 96 -16.49 1.71 -3.34
C VAL A 96 -15.87 1.09 -4.60
N ALA A 97 -16.44 1.35 -5.79
CA ALA A 97 -15.88 0.83 -7.04
C ALA A 97 -14.46 1.37 -7.28
N LYS A 98 -14.19 2.64 -7.00
CA LYS A 98 -12.84 3.24 -7.11
C LYS A 98 -11.85 2.59 -6.14
N VAL A 99 -12.23 2.44 -4.87
CA VAL A 99 -11.39 1.77 -3.86
C VAL A 99 -11.07 0.33 -4.28
N LEU A 100 -12.08 -0.44 -4.69
CA LEU A 100 -11.88 -1.83 -5.13
C LEU A 100 -10.99 -1.94 -6.37
N VAL A 101 -11.13 -1.02 -7.33
CA VAL A 101 -10.29 -1.00 -8.53
C VAL A 101 -8.85 -0.63 -8.22
N ILE A 102 -8.61 0.28 -7.26
CA ILE A 102 -7.26 0.61 -6.79
C ILE A 102 -6.62 -0.57 -6.05
N MET A 103 -7.41 -1.36 -5.32
CA MET A 103 -6.90 -2.57 -4.65
C MET A 103 -6.32 -3.61 -5.61
N ILE A 104 -6.80 -3.69 -6.86
CA ILE A 104 -6.30 -4.68 -7.83
C ILE A 104 -4.79 -4.50 -8.11
N PRO A 105 -4.29 -3.33 -8.56
CA PRO A 105 -2.86 -3.14 -8.75
C PRO A 105 -2.08 -3.16 -7.43
N VAL A 106 -2.69 -2.78 -6.29
CA VAL A 106 -2.05 -2.91 -4.96
C VAL A 106 -1.85 -4.38 -4.59
N ALA A 107 -2.84 -5.24 -4.85
CA ALA A 107 -2.67 -6.69 -4.68
C ALA A 107 -1.60 -7.26 -5.63
N PHE A 108 -1.56 -6.76 -6.87
CA PHE A 108 -0.51 -7.14 -7.83
C PHE A 108 0.89 -6.71 -7.35
N MET A 109 1.02 -5.54 -6.70
CA MET A 109 2.29 -5.14 -6.07
C MET A 109 2.77 -6.18 -5.06
N GLN A 110 1.87 -6.75 -4.25
CA GLN A 110 2.23 -7.78 -3.28
C GLN A 110 2.63 -9.10 -3.96
N LEU A 111 1.95 -9.48 -5.03
CA LEU A 111 2.34 -10.65 -5.82
C LEU A 111 3.74 -10.48 -6.42
N VAL A 112 4.05 -9.31 -6.96
CA VAL A 112 5.38 -8.99 -7.52
C VAL A 112 6.43 -8.99 -6.42
N LEU A 113 6.13 -8.43 -5.23
CA LEU A 113 7.04 -8.44 -4.08
C LEU A 113 7.39 -9.87 -3.68
N VAL A 114 6.37 -10.70 -3.45
CA VAL A 114 6.55 -12.09 -3.02
C VAL A 114 7.32 -12.88 -4.08
N ALA A 115 6.86 -12.86 -5.33
CA ALA A 115 7.52 -13.59 -6.41
C ALA A 115 8.96 -13.10 -6.64
N GLY A 116 9.19 -11.79 -6.66
CA GLY A 116 10.52 -11.21 -6.83
C GLY A 116 11.47 -11.58 -5.68
N THR A 117 10.99 -11.56 -4.44
CA THR A 117 11.76 -11.98 -3.27
C THR A 117 12.12 -13.46 -3.35
N LEU A 118 11.18 -14.33 -3.73
CA LEU A 118 11.45 -15.76 -3.90
C LEU A 118 12.49 -16.02 -5.00
N ILE A 119 12.32 -15.37 -6.15
CA ILE A 119 13.26 -15.51 -7.27
C ILE A 119 14.65 -14.99 -6.88
N SER A 120 14.74 -13.81 -6.26
CA SER A 120 16.02 -13.24 -5.86
C SER A 120 16.70 -14.06 -4.76
N GLY A 121 15.96 -14.52 -3.76
CA GLY A 121 16.52 -15.34 -2.68
C GLY A 121 17.07 -16.67 -3.17
N THR A 122 16.36 -17.36 -4.07
CA THR A 122 16.79 -18.66 -4.61
C THR A 122 17.88 -18.54 -5.66
N LEU A 123 17.72 -17.64 -6.65
CA LEU A 123 18.61 -17.60 -7.82
C LEU A 123 19.79 -16.65 -7.66
N MET A 124 19.63 -15.52 -6.94
CA MET A 124 20.69 -14.53 -6.80
C MET A 124 21.51 -14.71 -5.51
N LEU A 125 20.84 -15.01 -4.41
CA LEU A 125 21.48 -15.16 -3.10
C LEU A 125 21.78 -16.62 -2.73
N GLY A 126 21.20 -17.59 -3.45
CA GLY A 126 21.39 -19.01 -3.17
C GLY A 126 20.98 -19.42 -1.76
N LEU A 127 19.90 -18.81 -1.24
CA LEU A 127 19.46 -19.08 0.13
C LEU A 127 18.90 -20.49 0.27
N ASP A 128 19.49 -21.24 1.19
CA ASP A 128 19.04 -22.59 1.55
C ASP A 128 17.87 -22.55 2.55
N GLY A 129 17.17 -23.69 2.65
CA GLY A 129 16.12 -23.91 3.63
C GLY A 129 14.70 -23.65 3.13
N ALA A 130 13.75 -23.74 4.05
CA ALA A 130 12.32 -23.60 3.73
C ALA A 130 11.97 -22.15 3.48
N VAL A 131 11.31 -21.89 2.35
CA VAL A 131 10.75 -20.58 2.03
C VAL A 131 9.71 -20.20 3.09
N PRO A 132 9.76 -19.00 3.68
CA PRO A 132 8.80 -18.60 4.71
C PRO A 132 7.43 -18.32 4.08
N TRP A 133 6.51 -19.31 4.15
CA TRP A 133 5.13 -19.15 3.67
C TRP A 133 4.41 -17.98 4.36
N GLN A 134 4.80 -17.67 5.59
CA GLN A 134 4.32 -16.51 6.35
C GLN A 134 4.52 -15.20 5.59
N PHE A 135 5.57 -15.07 4.80
CA PHE A 135 5.83 -13.89 3.98
C PHE A 135 4.74 -13.65 2.94
N ALA A 136 4.23 -14.72 2.31
CA ALA A 136 3.09 -14.59 1.38
C ALA A 136 1.80 -14.20 2.11
N LEU A 137 1.57 -14.73 3.32
CA LEU A 137 0.42 -14.37 4.15
C LEU A 137 0.49 -12.90 4.59
N VAL A 138 1.66 -12.42 5.00
CA VAL A 138 1.91 -10.99 5.31
C VAL A 138 1.59 -10.11 4.10
N GLY A 139 1.99 -10.53 2.90
CA GLY A 139 1.61 -9.85 1.67
C GLY A 139 0.09 -9.72 1.49
N ALA A 140 -0.66 -10.79 1.74
CA ALA A 140 -2.12 -10.78 1.65
C ALA A 140 -2.77 -9.88 2.73
N ILE A 141 -2.29 -9.94 3.97
CA ILE A 141 -2.75 -9.07 5.08
C ILE A 141 -2.48 -7.60 4.76
N SER A 142 -1.33 -7.28 4.16
CA SER A 142 -0.93 -5.92 3.81
C SER A 142 -1.88 -5.26 2.80
N VAL A 143 -2.50 -6.04 1.89
CA VAL A 143 -3.52 -5.53 0.98
C VAL A 143 -4.73 -5.00 1.74
N LEU A 144 -5.17 -5.70 2.79
CA LEU A 144 -6.26 -5.25 3.66
C LEU A 144 -5.84 -4.07 4.53
N ALA A 145 -4.64 -4.12 5.08
CA ALA A 145 -4.06 -3.03 5.87
C ALA A 145 -3.85 -1.74 5.07
N ALA A 146 -3.78 -1.83 3.73
CA ALA A 146 -3.65 -0.68 2.84
C ALA A 146 -4.97 0.10 2.64
N LEU A 147 -6.12 -0.45 3.01
CA LEU A 147 -7.43 0.17 2.76
C LEU A 147 -7.57 1.60 3.31
N PRO A 148 -7.10 1.95 4.52
CA PRO A 148 -7.12 3.33 5.00
C PRO A 148 -6.37 4.29 4.09
N LEU A 149 -5.17 3.91 3.67
CA LEU A 149 -4.34 4.74 2.81
C LEU A 149 -4.96 4.86 1.41
N ILE A 150 -5.49 3.77 0.84
CA ILE A 150 -6.22 3.78 -0.43
C ILE A 150 -7.41 4.75 -0.34
N ALA A 151 -8.19 4.70 0.75
CA ALA A 151 -9.35 5.55 0.94
C ALA A 151 -8.95 7.03 1.06
N ILE A 152 -7.94 7.36 1.89
CA ILE A 152 -7.43 8.73 2.04
C ILE A 152 -6.86 9.26 0.72
N GLN A 153 -6.01 8.49 0.06
CA GLN A 153 -5.41 8.91 -1.21
C GLN A 153 -6.46 9.05 -2.31
N SER A 154 -7.51 8.23 -2.27
CA SER A 154 -8.67 8.36 -3.15
C SER A 154 -9.42 9.66 -2.90
N LEU A 155 -9.68 10.01 -1.63
CA LEU A 155 -10.31 11.27 -1.24
C LEU A 155 -9.47 12.48 -1.66
N LEU A 156 -8.18 12.48 -1.35
CA LEU A 156 -7.27 13.56 -1.73
C LEU A 156 -7.18 13.73 -3.25
N SER A 157 -7.05 12.62 -3.98
CA SER A 157 -6.97 12.63 -5.44
C SER A 157 -8.29 13.01 -6.11
N MET A 158 -9.41 12.82 -5.43
CA MET A 158 -10.73 13.32 -5.85
C MET A 158 -10.83 14.83 -5.69
N LEU A 159 -10.34 15.38 -4.57
CA LEU A 159 -10.45 16.80 -4.25
C LEU A 159 -9.41 17.66 -4.99
N LEU A 160 -8.22 17.16 -5.17
CA LEU A 160 -7.10 17.90 -5.73
C LEU A 160 -6.95 17.63 -7.23
N LYS A 161 -7.07 18.68 -8.05
CA LYS A 161 -6.89 18.57 -9.51
C LYS A 161 -5.46 18.22 -9.93
N SER A 162 -4.48 18.56 -9.09
CA SER A 162 -3.07 18.25 -9.32
C SER A 162 -2.80 16.77 -9.10
N PHE A 163 -2.12 16.13 -10.02
CA PHE A 163 -1.62 14.76 -9.83
C PHE A 163 -0.56 14.67 -8.72
N ALA A 164 0.31 15.67 -8.66
CA ALA A 164 1.45 15.66 -7.75
C ALA A 164 1.07 15.97 -6.28
N ALA A 165 0.02 16.76 -6.05
CA ALA A 165 -0.34 17.19 -4.70
C ALA A 165 -0.74 16.02 -3.76
N PRO A 166 -1.62 15.07 -4.14
CA PRO A 166 -1.91 13.91 -3.31
C PRO A 166 -0.68 13.03 -3.07
N VAL A 167 0.19 12.90 -4.08
CA VAL A 167 1.43 12.11 -3.96
C VAL A 167 2.42 12.78 -2.99
N ALA A 168 2.56 14.11 -3.06
CA ALA A 168 3.40 14.85 -2.11
C ALA A 168 2.89 14.72 -0.67
N ILE A 169 1.57 14.81 -0.45
CA ILE A 169 0.95 14.57 0.86
C ILE A 169 1.21 13.13 1.31
N CYS A 170 1.13 12.16 0.41
CA CYS A 170 1.47 10.77 0.72
C CYS A 170 2.93 10.63 1.19
N LEU A 171 3.85 11.28 0.50
CA LEU A 171 5.28 11.27 0.84
C LEU A 171 5.54 11.88 2.23
N LEU A 172 4.93 13.03 2.52
CA LEU A 172 4.98 13.62 3.86
C LEU A 172 4.40 12.67 4.92
N GLY A 173 3.30 11.99 4.58
CA GLY A 173 2.72 10.96 5.42
C GLY A 173 3.65 9.78 5.68
N CYS A 174 4.52 9.41 4.72
CA CYS A 174 5.54 8.37 4.93
C CYS A 174 6.57 8.83 5.98
N VAL A 175 7.03 10.09 5.92
CA VAL A 175 7.99 10.62 6.90
C VAL A 175 7.40 10.55 8.32
N VAL A 176 6.15 10.98 8.49
CA VAL A 176 5.45 10.86 9.77
C VAL A 176 5.26 9.39 10.16
N GLY A 177 4.89 8.53 9.21
CA GLY A 177 4.74 7.09 9.42
C GLY A 177 6.02 6.45 9.96
N VAL A 178 7.17 6.76 9.36
CA VAL A 178 8.48 6.30 9.83
C VAL A 178 8.73 6.78 11.26
N ALA A 179 8.53 8.07 11.55
CA ALA A 179 8.71 8.62 12.89
C ALA A 179 7.84 7.93 13.94
N THR A 180 6.59 7.56 13.59
CA THR A 180 5.68 6.88 14.54
C THR A 180 6.05 5.41 14.77
N VAL A 181 6.71 4.75 13.83
CA VAL A 181 7.14 3.35 13.98
C VAL A 181 8.47 3.25 14.72
N THR A 182 9.38 4.24 14.54
CA THR A 182 10.73 4.20 15.11
C THR A 182 10.83 4.88 16.49
N SER A 183 9.95 5.83 16.81
CA SER A 183 9.97 6.55 18.09
C SER A 183 9.01 5.91 19.09
N GLU A 184 9.50 5.59 20.29
CA GLU A 184 8.67 5.07 21.39
C GLU A 184 7.57 6.07 21.81
N ALA A 185 7.90 7.36 21.86
CA ALA A 185 6.95 8.42 22.24
C ALA A 185 5.78 8.54 21.25
N LEU A 186 6.04 8.31 19.96
CA LEU A 186 5.05 8.40 18.90
C LEU A 186 4.38 7.05 18.55
N ARG A 187 4.83 5.96 19.15
CA ARG A 187 4.36 4.60 18.91
C ARG A 187 2.82 4.44 18.94
N PRO A 188 2.07 5.07 19.87
CA PRO A 188 0.60 4.97 19.86
C PRO A 188 -0.03 5.48 18.56
N LEU A 189 0.56 6.50 17.91
CA LEU A 189 0.08 7.03 16.62
C LEU A 189 0.28 6.05 15.46
N SER A 190 1.22 5.10 15.59
CA SER A 190 1.45 4.10 14.54
C SER A 190 0.27 3.15 14.30
N PHE A 191 -0.68 3.08 15.23
CA PHE A 191 -1.89 2.26 15.08
C PHE A 191 -3.00 2.97 14.30
N ILE A 192 -2.94 4.30 14.19
CA ILE A 192 -3.96 5.10 13.49
C ILE A 192 -3.41 5.81 12.26
N TRP A 193 -2.08 5.90 12.10
CA TRP A 193 -1.47 6.54 10.94
C TRP A 193 -1.44 5.57 9.74
N PRO A 194 -2.08 5.88 8.59
CA PRO A 194 -2.27 4.91 7.51
C PRO A 194 -0.98 4.30 6.95
N GLN A 195 0.07 5.11 6.78
CA GLN A 195 1.37 4.62 6.32
C GLN A 195 2.05 3.71 7.37
N ALA A 196 1.92 4.05 8.65
CA ALA A 196 2.45 3.23 9.74
C ALA A 196 1.69 1.90 9.87
N ILE A 197 0.38 1.89 9.67
CA ILE A 197 -0.43 0.64 9.63
C ILE A 197 0.11 -0.29 8.53
N ASN A 198 0.42 0.25 7.33
CA ASN A 198 1.02 -0.53 6.24
C ASN A 198 2.40 -1.07 6.61
N THR A 199 3.26 -0.23 7.19
CA THR A 199 4.61 -0.63 7.64
C THR A 199 4.52 -1.73 8.68
N ARG A 200 3.63 -1.61 9.66
CA ARG A 200 3.41 -2.64 10.69
C ARG A 200 2.90 -3.94 10.09
N ALA A 201 1.94 -3.89 9.16
CA ALA A 201 1.40 -5.07 8.51
C ALA A 201 2.49 -5.83 7.72
N LEU A 202 3.31 -5.12 6.95
CA LEU A 202 4.40 -5.69 6.17
C LEU A 202 5.52 -6.27 7.02
N ASN A 203 5.71 -5.76 8.23
CA ASN A 203 6.75 -6.24 9.15
C ASN A 203 6.22 -7.23 10.21
N LEU A 204 5.00 -7.75 10.04
CA LEU A 204 4.52 -8.86 10.84
C LEU A 204 5.42 -10.09 10.66
N GLY A 205 5.96 -10.61 11.74
CA GLY A 205 6.91 -11.73 11.71
C GLY A 205 8.31 -11.37 11.19
N SER A 206 8.61 -10.08 10.96
CA SER A 206 9.93 -9.60 10.57
C SER A 206 10.84 -9.44 11.79
N THR A 207 12.12 -9.79 11.62
CA THR A 207 13.16 -9.58 12.65
C THR A 207 13.63 -8.13 12.70
N ALA A 208 13.39 -7.32 11.66
CA ALA A 208 13.91 -5.96 11.56
C ALA A 208 13.23 -4.96 12.51
N LEU A 209 11.94 -5.11 12.79
CA LEU A 209 11.18 -4.19 13.65
C LEU A 209 10.52 -4.85 14.86
N ALA A 210 10.36 -6.14 14.87
CA ALA A 210 9.55 -6.86 15.87
C ALA A 210 10.31 -7.84 16.77
N GLY A 211 11.62 -7.95 16.67
CA GLY A 211 12.47 -8.67 17.61
C GLY A 211 12.21 -10.17 17.84
N SER A 212 11.11 -10.75 17.39
CA SER A 212 10.81 -12.19 17.55
C SER A 212 9.70 -12.69 16.61
N GLY A 213 10.02 -13.33 15.75
CA GLY A 213 9.77 -14.24 14.73
C GLY A 213 8.48 -15.01 14.54
N GLY A 214 7.37 -14.72 15.06
CA GLY A 214 6.15 -15.48 14.79
C GLY A 214 4.99 -14.59 14.37
N LEU A 215 4.40 -14.83 13.19
CA LEU A 215 3.12 -14.24 12.84
C LEU A 215 2.01 -14.95 13.62
N THR A 216 1.36 -14.25 14.53
CA THR A 216 0.18 -14.77 15.22
C THR A 216 -1.09 -14.09 14.74
N VAL A 217 -2.21 -14.77 14.86
CA VAL A 217 -3.53 -14.18 14.56
C VAL A 217 -3.81 -12.99 15.47
N GLN A 218 -3.27 -13.01 16.69
CA GLN A 218 -3.40 -11.94 17.67
C GLN A 218 -2.71 -10.65 17.23
N ASP A 219 -1.65 -10.73 16.41
CA ASP A 219 -0.94 -9.57 15.88
C ASP A 219 -1.63 -9.00 14.64
N ALA A 220 -2.15 -9.86 13.78
CA ALA A 220 -2.75 -9.49 12.50
C ALA A 220 -4.18 -8.93 12.66
N LEU A 221 -4.98 -9.52 13.54
CA LEU A 221 -6.40 -9.18 13.69
C LEU A 221 -6.64 -7.72 14.09
N PRO A 222 -5.93 -7.14 15.08
CA PRO A 222 -6.08 -5.72 15.42
C PRO A 222 -5.72 -4.79 14.26
N ILE A 223 -4.65 -5.08 13.53
CA ILE A 223 -4.21 -4.26 12.38
C ILE A 223 -5.29 -4.24 11.30
N VAL A 224 -5.83 -5.41 10.94
CA VAL A 224 -6.89 -5.52 9.92
C VAL A 224 -8.18 -4.86 10.42
N GLY A 225 -8.56 -5.07 11.68
CA GLY A 225 -9.75 -4.47 12.28
C GLY A 225 -9.70 -2.94 12.27
N ILE A 226 -8.59 -2.35 12.72
CA ILE A 226 -8.36 -0.90 12.69
C ILE A 226 -8.38 -0.38 11.24
N ALA A 227 -7.71 -1.09 10.32
CA ALA A 227 -7.66 -0.70 8.92
C ALA A 227 -9.05 -0.66 8.28
N LEU A 228 -9.88 -1.69 8.51
CA LEU A 228 -11.24 -1.74 7.98
C LEU A 228 -12.12 -0.63 8.58
N GLY A 229 -12.09 -0.44 9.89
CA GLY A 229 -12.86 0.61 10.57
C GLY A 229 -12.50 2.00 10.05
N PHE A 230 -11.19 2.29 9.95
CA PHE A 230 -10.70 3.56 9.43
C PHE A 230 -11.10 3.79 7.95
N ALA A 231 -10.95 2.77 7.11
CA ALA A 231 -11.35 2.86 5.70
C ALA A 231 -12.84 3.16 5.54
N LEU A 232 -13.72 2.54 6.34
CA LEU A 232 -15.15 2.80 6.32
C LEU A 232 -15.47 4.26 6.68
N VAL A 233 -14.80 4.83 7.68
CA VAL A 233 -14.95 6.25 8.05
C VAL A 233 -14.55 7.16 6.89
N VAL A 234 -13.40 6.93 6.26
CA VAL A 234 -12.94 7.76 5.13
C VAL A 234 -13.81 7.59 3.89
N ILE A 235 -14.28 6.39 3.60
CA ILE A 235 -15.25 6.15 2.53
C ILE A 235 -16.54 6.93 2.80
N GLY A 236 -17.04 6.92 4.03
CA GLY A 236 -18.19 7.72 4.44
C GLY A 236 -17.97 9.22 4.22
N LEU A 237 -16.82 9.76 4.64
CA LEU A 237 -16.41 11.14 4.39
C LEU A 237 -16.33 11.45 2.89
N THR A 238 -15.78 10.57 2.08
CA THR A 238 -15.71 10.75 0.63
C THR A 238 -17.10 10.83 0.00
N VAL A 239 -18.01 9.97 0.44
CA VAL A 239 -19.40 9.95 -0.03
C VAL A 239 -20.15 11.25 0.36
N THR A 240 -19.98 11.71 1.60
CA THR A 240 -20.60 12.99 2.05
C THR A 240 -20.03 14.18 1.28
N THR A 241 -18.72 14.19 1.04
CA THR A 241 -18.06 15.23 0.24
C THR A 241 -18.63 15.29 -1.18
N ILE A 242 -18.84 14.16 -1.85
CA ILE A 242 -19.45 14.14 -3.19
C ILE A 242 -20.88 14.71 -3.17
N ARG A 243 -21.62 14.49 -2.09
CA ARG A 243 -23.01 15.00 -1.96
C ARG A 243 -23.09 16.49 -1.67
N THR A 244 -22.14 17.03 -0.90
CA THR A 244 -22.20 18.41 -0.39
C THR A 244 -21.38 19.39 -1.21
N VAL A 245 -20.23 18.95 -1.76
CA VAL A 245 -19.33 19.80 -2.53
C VAL A 245 -19.67 19.67 -4.01
N LYS A 246 -20.06 20.79 -4.63
CA LYS A 246 -20.08 20.91 -6.09
C LYS A 246 -18.63 20.93 -6.56
N LEU A 247 -18.10 19.77 -6.94
CA LEU A 247 -16.77 19.65 -7.52
C LEU A 247 -16.82 20.35 -8.90
N ARG A 248 -16.33 21.59 -8.97
CA ARG A 248 -16.22 22.43 -10.16
C ARG A 248 -14.91 22.21 -10.88
#